data_ae4cb6d27c64b2f617f020e2467de377
#
_entry.id   ae4cb6d27c64b2f617f020e2467de377
#
_cell.length_a   1.000
_cell.length_b   1.000
_cell.length_c   1.000
_cell.angle_alpha   90.00
_cell.angle_beta   90.00
_cell.angle_gamma   90.00
#
_symmetry.space_group_name_H-M   'P 1'
#
loop_
_entity.id
_entity.type
_entity.pdbx_description
1 polymer ?
#
loop_
_entity_poly.entity_id
_entity_poly.type
_entity_poly.pdbx_seq_one_letter_code
_entity_poly.pdbx_strand_id
1 'polypeptide(L)'
;MKVLDADTVRSRVSLAAARGAVHDAFCALADGDVVAPDEFAMHLANGGELHVKGAHLGGPYLAFKAAAGAFPEGGNSGFTAVLDAATGAPAAILDDGGWLTEIRTAAASAVSARALARPDSRTLTILGGGFQAAFQVAALREAFGIESVTVWSRSPETRDRFAAENDAVATDTVADAVHGADIVICCTPSREPLVTFEMLSLGTHVIAMGSDLLGKRELADDVLLGADLLVADDVSIAGRVGELAHLAQAAERAVNLGDVLTGRSTGRTSDEQVSVSDHCGLGIQDAAMAQLVMTGGTS
;
A
#
# COMPACT_ATOMS: atom_id res chain seq x y z
N MET A 1 -10.80 -2.39 -28.85
CA MET A 1 -10.59 -2.51 -27.40
C MET A 1 -10.47 -3.99 -27.06
N LYS A 2 -9.45 -4.38 -26.29
CA LYS A 2 -9.23 -5.76 -25.81
C LYS A 2 -9.81 -5.90 -24.40
N VAL A 3 -10.28 -7.10 -24.03
CA VAL A 3 -10.55 -7.45 -22.64
C VAL A 3 -9.53 -8.50 -22.25
N LEU A 4 -8.74 -8.23 -21.22
CA LEU A 4 -7.76 -9.15 -20.66
C LEU A 4 -8.33 -9.69 -19.34
N ASP A 5 -8.53 -11.00 -19.29
CA ASP A 5 -9.01 -11.70 -18.12
C ASP A 5 -7.95 -11.83 -17.01
N ALA A 6 -8.38 -12.26 -15.85
CA ALA A 6 -7.53 -12.37 -14.67
C ALA A 6 -6.29 -13.25 -14.89
N ASP A 7 -6.41 -14.36 -15.60
CA ASP A 7 -5.30 -15.27 -15.85
C ASP A 7 -4.27 -14.63 -16.79
N THR A 8 -4.73 -13.95 -17.83
CA THR A 8 -3.86 -13.18 -18.74
C THR A 8 -3.13 -12.06 -18.00
N VAL A 9 -3.85 -11.31 -17.14
CA VAL A 9 -3.27 -10.22 -16.34
C VAL A 9 -2.20 -10.78 -15.38
N ARG A 10 -2.53 -11.82 -14.61
CA ARG A 10 -1.62 -12.44 -13.65
C ARG A 10 -0.36 -13.00 -14.31
N SER A 11 -0.47 -13.57 -15.51
CA SER A 11 0.68 -14.13 -16.24
C SER A 11 1.72 -13.07 -16.66
N ARG A 12 1.36 -11.79 -16.61
CA ARG A 12 2.21 -10.66 -17.05
C ARG A 12 2.83 -9.87 -15.92
N VAL A 13 2.55 -10.21 -14.67
CA VAL A 13 3.01 -9.43 -13.52
C VAL A 13 3.66 -10.34 -12.49
N SER A 14 4.93 -10.12 -12.20
CA SER A 14 5.62 -10.68 -11.03
C SER A 14 5.69 -9.65 -9.90
N LEU A 15 5.94 -10.10 -8.66
CA LEU A 15 6.14 -9.19 -7.51
C LEU A 15 7.31 -8.23 -7.75
N ALA A 16 8.41 -8.71 -8.30
CA ALA A 16 9.58 -7.88 -8.59
C ALA A 16 9.27 -6.81 -9.66
N ALA A 17 8.56 -7.18 -10.75
CA ALA A 17 8.15 -6.23 -11.78
C ALA A 17 7.14 -5.21 -11.24
N ALA A 18 6.18 -5.64 -10.41
CA ALA A 18 5.24 -4.75 -9.75
C ALA A 18 5.96 -3.73 -8.85
N ARG A 19 6.93 -4.19 -8.03
CA ARG A 19 7.74 -3.32 -7.17
C ARG A 19 8.54 -2.31 -8.01
N GLY A 20 9.18 -2.72 -9.10
CA GLY A 20 9.89 -1.82 -10.00
C GLY A 20 8.97 -0.77 -10.61
N ALA A 21 7.83 -1.17 -11.16
CA ALA A 21 6.88 -0.25 -11.77
C ALA A 21 6.29 0.77 -10.77
N VAL A 22 5.99 0.33 -9.54
CA VAL A 22 5.49 1.22 -8.47
C VAL A 22 6.59 2.16 -7.97
N HIS A 23 7.83 1.69 -7.82
CA HIS A 23 8.99 2.54 -7.51
C HIS A 23 9.14 3.67 -8.55
N ASP A 24 9.16 3.32 -9.83
CA ASP A 24 9.33 4.29 -10.92
C ASP A 24 8.17 5.29 -10.98
N ALA A 25 6.94 4.84 -10.67
CA ALA A 25 5.79 5.73 -10.58
C ALA A 25 5.91 6.77 -9.45
N PHE A 26 6.43 6.39 -8.28
CA PHE A 26 6.70 7.34 -7.20
C PHE A 26 7.81 8.33 -7.58
N CYS A 27 8.87 7.85 -8.24
CA CYS A 27 9.92 8.74 -8.74
C CYS A 27 9.38 9.74 -9.77
N ALA A 28 8.58 9.27 -10.73
CA ALA A 28 7.95 10.13 -11.74
C ALA A 28 7.01 11.17 -11.12
N LEU A 29 6.28 10.79 -10.05
CA LEU A 29 5.45 11.74 -9.29
C LEU A 29 6.30 12.84 -8.67
N ALA A 30 7.40 12.49 -8.03
CA ALA A 30 8.34 13.45 -7.43
C ALA A 30 9.01 14.36 -8.48
N ASP A 31 9.26 13.85 -9.69
CA ASP A 31 9.81 14.61 -10.81
C ASP A 31 8.79 15.58 -11.45
N GLY A 32 7.50 15.40 -11.15
CA GLY A 32 6.42 16.19 -11.74
C GLY A 32 6.04 15.75 -13.15
N ASP A 33 6.47 14.57 -13.57
CA ASP A 33 6.27 14.03 -14.93
C ASP A 33 4.96 13.24 -15.08
N VAL A 34 4.04 13.39 -14.13
CA VAL A 34 2.77 12.65 -14.12
C VAL A 34 1.55 13.57 -14.10
N VAL A 35 0.45 13.08 -14.65
CA VAL A 35 -0.88 13.68 -14.47
C VAL A 35 -1.70 12.70 -13.64
N ALA A 36 -1.95 13.05 -12.37
CA ALA A 36 -2.70 12.24 -11.43
C ALA A 36 -3.80 13.11 -10.79
N PRO A 37 -5.04 13.05 -11.28
CA PRO A 37 -6.16 13.78 -10.68
C PRO A 37 -6.54 13.17 -9.33
N ASP A 38 -7.24 13.97 -8.52
CA ASP A 38 -7.86 13.48 -7.28
C ASP A 38 -8.82 12.32 -7.56
N GLU A 39 -8.99 11.48 -6.57
CA GLU A 39 -9.92 10.38 -6.60
C GLU A 39 -11.36 10.85 -6.80
N PHE A 40 -12.09 10.16 -7.67
CA PHE A 40 -13.54 10.26 -7.73
C PHE A 40 -14.16 9.13 -6.92
N ALA A 41 -14.92 9.46 -5.87
CA ALA A 41 -15.58 8.49 -5.01
C ALA A 41 -17.10 8.71 -4.97
N MET A 42 -17.85 7.61 -4.89
CA MET A 42 -19.28 7.62 -4.60
C MET A 42 -19.58 6.69 -3.43
N HIS A 43 -20.37 7.18 -2.47
CA HIS A 43 -20.89 6.41 -1.36
C HIS A 43 -22.41 6.33 -1.49
N LEU A 44 -22.93 5.11 -1.57
CA LEU A 44 -24.35 4.88 -1.77
C LEU A 44 -25.11 4.72 -0.45
N ALA A 45 -26.42 5.01 -0.45
CA ALA A 45 -27.24 4.90 0.73
C ALA A 45 -27.38 3.45 1.29
N ASN A 46 -27.11 2.44 0.46
CA ASN A 46 -27.07 1.03 0.85
C ASN A 46 -25.72 0.58 1.44
N GLY A 47 -24.75 1.51 1.57
CA GLY A 47 -23.40 1.25 2.05
C GLY A 47 -22.39 0.91 0.94
N GLY A 48 -22.81 0.68 -0.30
CA GLY A 48 -21.93 0.41 -1.42
C GLY A 48 -21.03 1.60 -1.75
N GLU A 49 -19.82 1.34 -2.17
CA GLU A 49 -18.79 2.33 -2.50
C GLU A 49 -18.21 2.09 -3.90
N LEU A 50 -17.94 3.17 -4.63
CA LEU A 50 -17.17 3.14 -5.88
C LEU A 50 -16.04 4.16 -5.77
N HIS A 51 -14.82 3.72 -6.09
CA HIS A 51 -13.61 4.51 -6.10
C HIS A 51 -12.96 4.46 -7.48
N VAL A 52 -12.73 5.62 -8.08
CA VAL A 52 -12.04 5.73 -9.37
C VAL A 52 -10.73 6.50 -9.18
N LYS A 53 -9.61 5.84 -9.42
CA LYS A 53 -8.26 6.41 -9.36
C LYS A 53 -7.54 6.14 -10.67
N GLY A 54 -6.73 7.08 -11.12
CA GLY A 54 -5.98 6.89 -12.36
C GLY A 54 -4.90 7.92 -12.56
N ALA A 55 -4.05 7.69 -13.56
CA ALA A 55 -2.97 8.60 -13.91
C ALA A 55 -2.48 8.38 -15.36
N HIS A 56 -1.67 9.34 -15.82
CA HIS A 56 -0.78 9.21 -16.96
C HIS A 56 0.68 9.42 -16.47
N LEU A 57 1.54 8.46 -16.76
CA LEU A 57 2.94 8.42 -16.30
C LEU A 57 3.94 8.79 -17.43
N GLY A 58 3.52 9.63 -18.38
CA GLY A 58 4.37 10.01 -19.52
C GLY A 58 4.56 8.93 -20.61
N GLY A 59 3.99 7.72 -20.42
CA GLY A 59 4.10 6.60 -21.35
C GLY A 59 2.98 6.58 -22.41
N PRO A 60 2.88 5.47 -23.21
CA PRO A 60 1.92 5.36 -24.31
C PRO A 60 0.46 5.18 -23.85
N TYR A 61 0.24 4.93 -22.56
CA TYR A 61 -1.09 4.68 -22.00
C TYR A 61 -1.41 5.63 -20.86
N LEU A 62 -2.67 6.03 -20.77
CA LEU A 62 -3.27 6.51 -19.54
C LEU A 62 -4.23 5.43 -19.03
N ALA A 63 -4.36 5.30 -17.72
CA ALA A 63 -5.21 4.29 -17.15
C ALA A 63 -5.95 4.80 -15.91
N PHE A 64 -7.13 4.24 -15.68
CA PHE A 64 -7.85 4.42 -14.43
C PHE A 64 -8.47 3.11 -13.98
N LYS A 65 -8.46 2.90 -12.68
CA LYS A 65 -9.15 1.79 -12.02
C LYS A 65 -10.50 2.27 -11.49
N ALA A 66 -11.54 1.47 -11.70
CA ALA A 66 -12.80 1.57 -10.99
C ALA A 66 -12.91 0.38 -10.03
N ALA A 67 -12.92 0.65 -8.73
CA ALA A 67 -13.04 -0.37 -7.68
C ALA A 67 -14.35 -0.16 -6.92
N ALA A 68 -15.14 -1.22 -6.80
CA ALA A 68 -16.40 -1.26 -6.08
C ALA A 68 -16.28 -2.16 -4.85
N GLY A 69 -16.83 -1.73 -3.71
CA GLY A 69 -16.79 -2.47 -2.46
C GLY A 69 -17.98 -2.19 -1.56
N ALA A 70 -18.05 -2.92 -0.47
CA ALA A 70 -19.09 -2.77 0.57
C ALA A 70 -20.55 -2.91 0.08
N PHE A 71 -20.79 -3.49 -1.08
CA PHE A 71 -22.14 -3.75 -1.56
C PHE A 71 -22.77 -4.90 -0.78
N PRO A 72 -24.05 -4.78 -0.29
CA PRO A 72 -24.70 -5.78 0.56
C PRO A 72 -24.84 -7.17 -0.08
N GLU A 73 -25.04 -7.22 -1.40
CA GLU A 73 -25.24 -8.47 -2.16
C GLU A 73 -24.03 -8.84 -3.03
N GLY A 74 -22.91 -8.12 -2.86
CA GLY A 74 -21.69 -8.31 -3.66
C GLY A 74 -20.45 -8.28 -2.79
N GLY A 75 -19.35 -8.76 -3.37
CA GLY A 75 -18.00 -8.60 -2.80
C GLY A 75 -17.33 -7.35 -3.35
N ASN A 76 -16.03 -7.27 -3.11
CA ASN A 76 -15.18 -6.32 -3.79
C ASN A 76 -15.02 -6.73 -5.25
N SER A 77 -15.14 -5.78 -6.17
CA SER A 77 -14.94 -5.98 -7.59
C SER A 77 -14.31 -4.74 -8.21
N GLY A 78 -13.82 -4.88 -9.45
CA GLY A 78 -13.25 -3.74 -10.14
C GLY A 78 -12.62 -4.14 -11.46
N PHE A 79 -12.25 -3.15 -12.22
CA PHE A 79 -11.51 -3.29 -13.46
C PHE A 79 -10.59 -2.09 -13.66
N THR A 80 -9.60 -2.24 -14.53
CA THR A 80 -8.79 -1.11 -14.96
C THR A 80 -9.01 -0.84 -16.44
N ALA A 81 -9.41 0.38 -16.79
CA ALA A 81 -9.54 0.84 -18.16
C ALA A 81 -8.22 1.47 -18.61
N VAL A 82 -7.79 1.11 -19.84
CA VAL A 82 -6.56 1.61 -20.45
C VAL A 82 -6.91 2.30 -21.78
N LEU A 83 -6.42 3.52 -21.94
CA LEU A 83 -6.58 4.29 -23.16
C LEU A 83 -5.22 4.60 -23.78
N ASP A 84 -5.18 4.70 -25.08
CA ASP A 84 -4.04 5.21 -25.82
C ASP A 84 -3.86 6.71 -25.53
N ALA A 85 -2.71 7.10 -25.02
CA ALA A 85 -2.48 8.47 -24.56
C ALA A 85 -2.38 9.51 -25.69
N ALA A 86 -2.07 9.06 -26.92
CA ALA A 86 -1.97 9.97 -28.07
C ALA A 86 -3.34 10.26 -28.70
N THR A 87 -4.27 9.30 -28.65
CA THR A 87 -5.57 9.40 -29.36
C THR A 87 -6.78 9.46 -28.46
N GLY A 88 -6.63 9.10 -27.16
CA GLY A 88 -7.75 8.92 -26.24
C GLY A 88 -8.60 7.68 -26.52
N ALA A 89 -8.23 6.85 -27.49
CA ALA A 89 -9.01 5.68 -27.86
C ALA A 89 -8.90 4.57 -26.80
N PRO A 90 -10.00 3.87 -26.45
CA PRO A 90 -9.96 2.71 -25.57
C PRO A 90 -9.06 1.60 -26.11
N ALA A 91 -8.01 1.25 -25.38
CA ALA A 91 -7.04 0.21 -25.73
C ALA A 91 -7.42 -1.15 -25.13
N ALA A 92 -7.65 -1.19 -23.81
CA ALA A 92 -8.02 -2.42 -23.09
C ALA A 92 -8.89 -2.16 -21.86
N ILE A 93 -9.58 -3.22 -21.43
CA ILE A 93 -10.10 -3.40 -20.08
C ILE A 93 -9.31 -4.56 -19.44
N LEU A 94 -8.77 -4.34 -18.27
CA LEU A 94 -8.14 -5.37 -17.44
C LEU A 94 -9.18 -5.83 -16.43
N ASP A 95 -9.74 -7.02 -16.65
CA ASP A 95 -10.75 -7.64 -15.78
C ASP A 95 -10.07 -8.67 -14.88
N ASP A 96 -9.42 -8.16 -13.85
CA ASP A 96 -8.53 -8.90 -12.96
C ASP A 96 -9.18 -9.33 -11.63
N GLY A 97 -10.44 -8.95 -11.40
CA GLY A 97 -11.16 -9.19 -10.16
C GLY A 97 -10.55 -8.48 -8.94
N GLY A 98 -9.84 -7.38 -9.16
CA GLY A 98 -9.21 -6.58 -8.11
C GLY A 98 -7.78 -7.02 -7.73
N TRP A 99 -7.24 -8.05 -8.37
CA TRP A 99 -5.92 -8.57 -8.04
C TRP A 99 -4.78 -7.54 -8.25
N LEU A 100 -4.87 -6.70 -9.29
CA LEU A 100 -3.88 -5.63 -9.51
C LEU A 100 -3.85 -4.62 -8.36
N THR A 101 -4.99 -4.37 -7.71
CA THR A 101 -5.04 -3.52 -6.52
C THR A 101 -4.23 -4.13 -5.38
N GLU A 102 -4.38 -5.42 -5.15
CA GLU A 102 -3.68 -6.10 -4.07
C GLU A 102 -2.16 -6.12 -4.29
N ILE A 103 -1.74 -6.51 -5.49
CA ILE A 103 -0.31 -6.62 -5.79
C ILE A 103 0.39 -5.25 -5.83
N ARG A 104 -0.26 -4.16 -6.35
CA ARG A 104 0.32 -2.82 -6.34
C ARG A 104 0.41 -2.25 -4.92
N THR A 105 -0.54 -2.60 -4.07
CA THR A 105 -0.54 -2.18 -2.66
C THR A 105 0.61 -2.83 -1.91
N ALA A 106 0.81 -4.14 -2.09
CA ALA A 106 1.95 -4.84 -1.51
C ALA A 106 3.30 -4.38 -2.10
N ALA A 107 3.33 -4.05 -3.39
CA ALA A 107 4.50 -3.47 -4.04
C ALA A 107 4.87 -2.11 -3.42
N ALA A 108 3.88 -1.25 -3.12
CA ALA A 108 4.12 0.04 -2.46
C ALA A 108 4.73 -0.13 -1.06
N SER A 109 4.23 -1.09 -0.27
CA SER A 109 4.84 -1.44 1.02
C SER A 109 6.29 -1.91 0.86
N ALA A 110 6.56 -2.76 -0.12
CA ALA A 110 7.92 -3.24 -0.36
C ALA A 110 8.85 -2.10 -0.83
N VAL A 111 8.36 -1.14 -1.62
CA VAL A 111 9.11 0.06 -2.02
C VAL A 111 9.44 0.92 -0.80
N SER A 112 8.44 1.24 0.04
CA SER A 112 8.67 2.06 1.24
C SER A 112 9.58 1.36 2.24
N ALA A 113 9.39 0.07 2.47
CA ALA A 113 10.26 -0.72 3.34
C ALA A 113 11.72 -0.72 2.85
N ARG A 114 11.95 -0.90 1.54
CA ARG A 114 13.32 -0.84 0.97
C ARG A 114 14.00 0.52 1.17
N ALA A 115 13.23 1.60 1.22
CA ALA A 115 13.75 2.95 1.44
C ALA A 115 13.93 3.30 2.93
N LEU A 116 13.10 2.71 3.83
CA LEU A 116 12.93 3.21 5.18
C LEU A 116 13.20 2.17 6.28
N ALA A 117 13.11 0.86 6.02
CA ALA A 117 13.48 -0.17 6.97
C ALA A 117 15.00 -0.38 7.01
N ARG A 118 15.49 -1.07 8.03
CA ARG A 118 16.89 -1.51 8.07
C ARG A 118 17.16 -2.55 6.97
N PRO A 119 18.30 -2.52 6.30
CA PRO A 119 18.62 -3.47 5.21
C PRO A 119 18.68 -4.94 5.69
N ASP A 120 18.96 -5.16 6.95
CA ASP A 120 19.07 -6.47 7.60
C ASP A 120 17.76 -6.96 8.23
N SER A 121 16.64 -6.28 8.01
CA SER A 121 15.32 -6.68 8.52
C SER A 121 14.96 -8.11 8.13
N ARG A 122 14.50 -8.91 9.11
CA ARG A 122 14.15 -10.34 8.94
C ARG A 122 12.82 -10.71 9.56
N THR A 123 12.30 -9.87 10.47
CA THR A 123 11.07 -10.14 11.20
C THR A 123 9.95 -9.19 10.74
N LEU A 124 8.80 -9.76 10.39
CA LEU A 124 7.64 -9.05 9.89
C LEU A 124 6.44 -9.30 10.79
N THR A 125 5.79 -8.24 11.23
CA THR A 125 4.48 -8.34 11.89
C THR A 125 3.38 -7.82 10.98
N ILE A 126 2.30 -8.58 10.90
CA ILE A 126 1.07 -8.20 10.19
C ILE A 126 -0.04 -7.98 11.21
N LEU A 127 -0.59 -6.78 11.23
CA LEU A 127 -1.80 -6.45 11.96
C LEU A 127 -2.98 -6.45 10.99
N GLY A 128 -3.83 -7.49 11.08
CA GLY A 128 -4.91 -7.76 10.16
C GLY A 128 -4.64 -9.00 9.30
N GLY A 129 -5.47 -10.05 9.42
CA GLY A 129 -5.36 -11.31 8.65
C GLY A 129 -6.31 -11.36 7.44
N GLY A 130 -6.62 -10.20 6.85
CA GLY A 130 -7.50 -10.08 5.69
C GLY A 130 -6.84 -10.46 4.36
N PHE A 131 -7.55 -10.22 3.27
CA PHE A 131 -7.10 -10.58 1.91
C PHE A 131 -5.76 -9.92 1.53
N GLN A 132 -5.59 -8.63 1.84
CA GLN A 132 -4.36 -7.88 1.55
C GLN A 132 -3.13 -8.44 2.30
N ALA A 133 -3.31 -8.99 3.49
CA ALA A 133 -2.20 -9.43 4.35
C ALA A 133 -1.28 -10.47 3.69
N ALA A 134 -1.84 -11.43 2.94
CA ALA A 134 -1.05 -12.45 2.24
C ALA A 134 -0.15 -11.85 1.14
N PHE A 135 -0.64 -10.85 0.42
CA PHE A 135 0.16 -10.14 -0.58
C PHE A 135 1.29 -9.35 0.06
N GLN A 136 1.05 -8.76 1.25
CA GLN A 136 2.07 -8.05 2.02
C GLN A 136 3.21 -9.00 2.42
N VAL A 137 2.88 -10.16 2.98
CA VAL A 137 3.89 -11.17 3.35
C VAL A 137 4.70 -11.61 2.14
N ALA A 138 4.04 -11.91 1.02
CA ALA A 138 4.71 -12.35 -0.19
C ALA A 138 5.69 -11.28 -0.74
N ALA A 139 5.26 -10.00 -0.78
CA ALA A 139 6.07 -8.90 -1.27
C ALA A 139 7.28 -8.60 -0.36
N LEU A 140 7.09 -8.65 0.96
CA LEU A 140 8.19 -8.40 1.91
C LEU A 140 9.17 -9.59 1.97
N ARG A 141 8.70 -10.82 1.85
CA ARG A 141 9.59 -11.99 1.71
C ARG A 141 10.45 -11.89 0.46
N GLU A 142 9.88 -11.46 -0.66
CA GLU A 142 10.64 -11.24 -1.90
C GLU A 142 11.64 -10.10 -1.76
N ALA A 143 11.26 -8.98 -1.12
CA ALA A 143 12.09 -7.80 -1.02
C ALA A 143 13.24 -7.92 0.00
N PHE A 144 13.04 -8.61 1.14
CA PHE A 144 13.96 -8.66 2.28
C PHE A 144 14.44 -10.05 2.67
N GLY A 145 13.81 -11.12 2.17
CA GLY A 145 14.09 -12.46 2.67
C GLY A 145 13.66 -12.61 4.14
N ILE A 146 12.43 -12.18 4.46
CA ILE A 146 11.83 -12.29 5.79
C ILE A 146 11.85 -13.75 6.26
N GLU A 147 12.37 -13.98 7.46
CA GLU A 147 12.56 -15.31 8.05
C GLU A 147 11.40 -15.68 8.98
N SER A 148 10.81 -14.70 9.67
CA SER A 148 9.68 -14.93 10.56
C SER A 148 8.56 -13.93 10.34
N VAL A 149 7.33 -14.43 10.40
CA VAL A 149 6.12 -13.61 10.29
C VAL A 149 5.27 -13.83 11.54
N THR A 150 4.84 -12.74 12.16
CA THR A 150 3.87 -12.75 13.26
C THR A 150 2.58 -12.11 12.78
N VAL A 151 1.44 -12.64 13.23
CA VAL A 151 0.14 -12.08 12.88
C VAL A 151 -0.73 -11.86 14.10
N TRP A 152 -1.37 -10.71 14.12
CA TRP A 152 -2.51 -10.43 14.99
C TRP A 152 -3.73 -10.06 14.17
N SER A 153 -4.90 -10.50 14.60
CA SER A 153 -6.18 -10.06 14.04
C SER A 153 -7.24 -10.03 15.15
N ARG A 154 -8.19 -9.10 15.04
CA ARG A 154 -9.32 -8.99 15.98
C ARG A 154 -10.16 -10.27 16.04
N SER A 155 -10.32 -10.99 14.91
CA SER A 155 -10.96 -12.31 14.87
C SER A 155 -9.90 -13.40 15.03
N PRO A 156 -9.96 -14.23 16.10
CA PRO A 156 -9.06 -15.37 16.27
C PRO A 156 -9.12 -16.35 15.10
N GLU A 157 -10.29 -16.59 14.54
CA GLU A 157 -10.46 -17.48 13.38
C GLU A 157 -9.69 -16.97 12.15
N THR A 158 -9.79 -15.66 11.89
CA THR A 158 -9.05 -15.03 10.78
C THR A 158 -7.56 -15.09 11.02
N ARG A 159 -7.12 -14.81 12.25
CA ARG A 159 -5.72 -14.87 12.68
C ARG A 159 -5.13 -16.27 12.48
N ASP A 160 -5.80 -17.28 13.04
CA ASP A 160 -5.29 -18.66 13.06
C ASP A 160 -5.28 -19.28 11.67
N ARG A 161 -6.31 -18.99 10.85
CA ARG A 161 -6.33 -19.36 9.43
C ARG A 161 -5.16 -18.71 8.68
N PHE A 162 -4.98 -17.40 8.82
CA PHE A 162 -3.89 -16.68 8.17
C PHE A 162 -2.52 -17.22 8.57
N ALA A 163 -2.32 -17.48 9.87
CA ALA A 163 -1.07 -18.06 10.38
C ALA A 163 -0.75 -19.40 9.73
N ALA A 164 -1.74 -20.28 9.63
CA ALA A 164 -1.58 -21.59 9.01
C ALA A 164 -1.29 -21.53 7.50
N GLU A 165 -1.96 -20.60 6.79
CA GLU A 165 -1.81 -20.46 5.32
C GLU A 165 -0.50 -19.75 4.90
N ASN A 166 0.10 -18.94 5.80
CA ASN A 166 1.25 -18.09 5.46
C ASN A 166 2.52 -18.38 6.26
N ASP A 167 2.58 -19.54 6.95
CA ASP A 167 3.72 -19.90 7.80
C ASP A 167 4.07 -18.74 8.78
N ALA A 168 3.08 -18.34 9.57
CA ALA A 168 3.17 -17.24 10.52
C ALA A 168 2.82 -17.69 11.94
N VAL A 169 3.30 -16.94 12.93
CA VAL A 169 3.00 -17.15 14.34
C VAL A 169 1.81 -16.28 14.73
N ALA A 170 0.73 -16.91 15.20
CA ALA A 170 -0.42 -16.19 15.72
C ALA A 170 -0.15 -15.67 17.13
N THR A 171 -0.55 -14.42 17.42
CA THR A 171 -0.47 -13.82 18.77
C THR A 171 -1.84 -13.30 19.21
N ASP A 172 -2.05 -13.27 20.52
CA ASP A 172 -3.32 -12.86 21.11
C ASP A 172 -3.43 -11.34 21.29
N THR A 173 -2.30 -10.63 21.37
CA THR A 173 -2.28 -9.18 21.57
C THR A 173 -1.46 -8.47 20.50
N VAL A 174 -1.81 -7.20 20.23
CA VAL A 174 -1.03 -6.33 19.33
C VAL A 174 0.39 -6.13 19.88
N ALA A 175 0.52 -5.92 21.20
CA ALA A 175 1.82 -5.70 21.84
C ALA A 175 2.76 -6.89 21.65
N ASP A 176 2.28 -8.13 21.84
CA ASP A 176 3.09 -9.34 21.59
C ASP A 176 3.45 -9.49 20.12
N ALA A 177 2.54 -9.10 19.21
CA ALA A 177 2.79 -9.15 17.77
C ALA A 177 3.90 -8.18 17.34
N VAL A 178 3.87 -6.95 17.87
CA VAL A 178 4.77 -5.85 17.47
C VAL A 178 6.14 -5.95 18.15
N HIS A 179 6.20 -6.60 19.32
CA HIS A 179 7.43 -6.68 20.10
C HIS A 179 8.60 -7.32 19.32
N GLY A 180 9.67 -6.57 19.14
CA GLY A 180 10.89 -7.02 18.46
C GLY A 180 10.76 -7.15 16.93
N ALA A 181 9.69 -6.65 16.34
CA ALA A 181 9.53 -6.65 14.88
C ALA A 181 10.43 -5.60 14.21
N ASP A 182 11.09 -5.99 13.12
CA ASP A 182 11.82 -5.05 12.25
C ASP A 182 10.87 -4.22 11.40
N ILE A 183 9.82 -4.88 10.88
CA ILE A 183 8.79 -4.26 10.04
C ILE A 183 7.42 -4.63 10.60
N VAL A 184 6.56 -3.63 10.78
CA VAL A 184 5.16 -3.79 11.18
C VAL A 184 4.28 -3.25 10.05
N ILE A 185 3.34 -4.06 9.55
CA ILE A 185 2.35 -3.64 8.57
C ILE A 185 0.97 -3.65 9.23
N CYS A 186 0.31 -2.50 9.22
CA CYS A 186 -1.08 -2.35 9.61
C CYS A 186 -1.94 -2.39 8.34
N CYS A 187 -2.84 -3.37 8.23
CA CYS A 187 -3.76 -3.52 7.11
C CYS A 187 -5.17 -3.90 7.59
N THR A 188 -5.70 -3.09 8.53
CA THR A 188 -6.99 -3.29 9.16
C THR A 188 -7.98 -2.19 8.79
N PRO A 189 -9.29 -2.43 8.89
CA PRO A 189 -10.30 -1.38 8.78
C PRO A 189 -10.53 -0.65 10.12
N SER A 190 -9.55 -0.61 11.03
CA SER A 190 -9.71 -0.04 12.37
C SER A 190 -10.08 1.44 12.31
N ARG A 191 -10.86 1.88 13.28
CA ARG A 191 -11.16 3.29 13.55
C ARG A 191 -10.59 3.77 14.87
N GLU A 192 -9.93 2.85 15.58
CA GLU A 192 -9.26 3.10 16.85
C GLU A 192 -7.79 2.67 16.71
N PRO A 193 -6.85 3.42 17.33
CA PRO A 193 -5.45 3.08 17.29
C PRO A 193 -5.17 1.68 17.83
N LEU A 194 -4.31 0.96 17.12
CA LEU A 194 -3.87 -0.38 17.50
C LEU A 194 -2.44 -0.37 18.03
N VAL A 195 -1.57 0.47 17.47
CA VAL A 195 -0.15 0.56 17.80
C VAL A 195 0.12 1.82 18.59
N THR A 196 0.83 1.71 19.72
CA THR A 196 1.39 2.83 20.49
C THR A 196 2.91 2.84 20.35
N PHE A 197 3.55 3.98 20.61
CA PHE A 197 5.00 4.12 20.45
C PHE A 197 5.80 3.22 21.39
N GLU A 198 5.29 2.96 22.60
CA GLU A 198 5.92 2.08 23.57
C GLU A 198 6.02 0.60 23.14
N MET A 199 5.18 0.18 22.19
CA MET A 199 5.21 -1.18 21.61
C MET A 199 6.37 -1.35 20.61
N LEU A 200 6.91 -0.25 20.07
CA LEU A 200 7.91 -0.27 19.01
C LEU A 200 9.31 -0.40 19.60
N SER A 201 10.15 -1.17 18.93
CA SER A 201 11.58 -1.21 19.19
C SER A 201 12.32 -0.15 18.40
N LEU A 202 13.51 0.27 18.86
CA LEU A 202 14.39 1.09 18.05
C LEU A 202 14.69 0.39 16.73
N GLY A 203 14.66 1.15 15.64
CA GLY A 203 14.89 0.64 14.29
C GLY A 203 13.66 0.08 13.58
N THR A 204 12.53 -0.07 14.26
CA THR A 204 11.29 -0.56 13.63
C THR A 204 10.81 0.37 12.51
N HIS A 205 10.39 -0.22 11.40
CA HIS A 205 9.64 0.46 10.33
C HIS A 205 8.16 0.07 10.37
N VAL A 206 7.27 1.05 10.48
CA VAL A 206 5.82 0.85 10.50
C VAL A 206 5.23 1.29 9.16
N ILE A 207 4.40 0.46 8.56
CA ILE A 207 3.68 0.72 7.31
C ILE A 207 2.19 0.70 7.61
N ALA A 208 1.53 1.86 7.55
CA ALA A 208 0.09 1.99 7.70
C ALA A 208 -0.58 1.95 6.33
N MET A 209 -1.41 0.93 6.10
CA MET A 209 -2.09 0.68 4.82
C MET A 209 -3.61 0.67 4.96
N GLY A 210 -4.13 0.59 6.18
CA GLY A 210 -5.56 0.45 6.42
C GLY A 210 -6.30 1.77 6.56
N SER A 211 -5.59 2.86 6.84
CA SER A 211 -6.16 4.20 7.00
C SER A 211 -6.22 4.94 5.65
N ASP A 212 -7.04 4.45 4.74
CA ASP A 212 -7.21 4.98 3.38
C ASP A 212 -8.52 5.77 3.18
N LEU A 213 -9.32 5.93 4.24
CA LEU A 213 -10.58 6.65 4.25
C LEU A 213 -10.74 7.44 5.54
N LEU A 214 -11.44 8.58 5.45
CA LEU A 214 -11.71 9.44 6.59
C LEU A 214 -12.30 8.68 7.80
N GLY A 215 -11.65 8.83 8.95
CA GLY A 215 -12.05 8.23 10.22
C GLY A 215 -11.57 6.78 10.43
N LYS A 216 -10.80 6.21 9.50
CA LYS A 216 -9.98 5.03 9.79
C LYS A 216 -8.69 5.45 10.48
N ARG A 217 -8.20 4.59 11.37
CA ARG A 217 -7.00 4.87 12.15
C ARG A 217 -6.40 3.59 12.72
N GLU A 218 -5.12 3.41 12.59
CA GLU A 218 -4.37 2.26 13.10
C GLU A 218 -3.28 2.65 14.10
N LEU A 219 -2.75 3.89 14.01
CA LEU A 219 -1.64 4.37 14.82
C LEU A 219 -2.11 5.40 15.86
N ALA A 220 -1.57 5.33 17.08
CA ALA A 220 -1.77 6.34 18.10
C ALA A 220 -0.95 7.62 17.79
N ASP A 221 -1.35 8.77 18.37
CA ASP A 221 -0.67 10.06 18.16
C ASP A 221 0.80 9.98 18.55
N ASP A 222 1.13 9.23 19.61
CA ASP A 222 2.48 9.09 20.11
C ASP A 222 3.41 8.37 19.12
N VAL A 223 2.90 7.48 18.25
CA VAL A 223 3.67 6.87 17.15
C VAL A 223 4.04 7.95 16.14
N LEU A 224 3.08 8.78 15.72
CA LEU A 224 3.33 9.84 14.75
C LEU A 224 4.24 10.94 15.31
N LEU A 225 4.16 11.22 16.62
CA LEU A 225 5.01 12.21 17.28
C LEU A 225 6.41 11.68 17.56
N GLY A 226 6.53 10.42 17.95
CA GLY A 226 7.77 9.79 18.36
C GLY A 226 8.63 9.27 17.21
N ALA A 227 8.04 9.03 16.02
CA ALA A 227 8.78 8.58 14.85
C ALA A 227 9.82 9.61 14.40
N ASP A 228 11.04 9.14 14.12
CA ASP A 228 12.13 9.96 13.57
C ASP A 228 11.89 10.35 12.12
N LEU A 229 11.23 9.46 11.37
CA LEU A 229 10.89 9.66 9.97
C LEU A 229 9.38 9.41 9.76
N LEU A 230 8.71 10.41 9.23
CA LEU A 230 7.33 10.30 8.75
C LEU A 230 7.32 10.49 7.24
N VAL A 231 6.86 9.47 6.54
CA VAL A 231 6.78 9.46 5.07
C VAL A 231 5.35 9.12 4.67
N ALA A 232 4.85 9.70 3.59
CA ALA A 232 3.57 9.30 3.03
C ALA A 232 3.74 8.98 1.54
N ASP A 233 2.86 8.18 1.00
CA ASP A 233 2.77 8.00 -0.46
C ASP A 233 2.48 9.34 -1.15
N ASP A 234 1.60 10.18 -0.58
CA ASP A 234 1.40 11.59 -0.88
C ASP A 234 0.94 12.32 0.38
N VAL A 235 1.74 13.26 0.89
CA VAL A 235 1.47 14.01 2.14
C VAL A 235 0.15 14.78 2.06
N SER A 236 -0.20 15.34 0.89
CA SER A 236 -1.45 16.08 0.71
C SER A 236 -2.68 15.18 0.82
N ILE A 237 -2.60 13.94 0.33
CA ILE A 237 -3.68 12.96 0.41
C ILE A 237 -3.74 12.35 1.82
N ALA A 238 -2.60 11.91 2.36
CA ALA A 238 -2.51 11.33 3.69
C ALA A 238 -2.95 12.31 4.80
N GLY A 239 -2.68 13.61 4.62
CA GLY A 239 -3.20 14.66 5.50
C GLY A 239 -4.71 14.89 5.43
N ARG A 240 -5.40 14.29 4.46
CA ARG A 240 -6.87 14.37 4.33
C ARG A 240 -7.59 13.10 4.79
N VAL A 241 -6.99 11.92 4.56
CA VAL A 241 -7.68 10.63 4.76
C VAL A 241 -6.83 9.56 5.46
N GLY A 242 -5.48 9.69 5.51
CA GLY A 242 -4.54 8.75 6.13
C GLY A 242 -4.37 8.94 7.63
N GLU A 243 -3.35 8.31 8.19
CA GLU A 243 -2.94 8.50 9.58
C GLU A 243 -2.58 9.96 9.88
N LEU A 244 -1.93 10.65 8.94
CA LEU A 244 -1.55 12.05 9.06
C LEU A 244 -2.76 13.00 9.17
N ALA A 245 -3.95 12.60 8.71
CA ALA A 245 -5.17 13.39 8.84
C ALA A 245 -5.62 13.60 10.29
N HIS A 246 -5.18 12.73 11.21
CA HIS A 246 -5.53 12.79 12.63
C HIS A 246 -4.66 13.75 13.42
N LEU A 247 -3.51 14.19 12.89
CA LEU A 247 -2.56 15.02 13.64
C LEU A 247 -1.81 16.00 12.71
N ALA A 248 -2.30 17.24 12.63
CA ALA A 248 -1.73 18.27 11.74
C ALA A 248 -0.22 18.49 11.95
N GLN A 249 0.26 18.43 13.19
CA GLN A 249 1.68 18.57 13.53
C GLN A 249 2.54 17.45 12.92
N ALA A 250 1.99 16.23 12.77
CA ALA A 250 2.68 15.14 12.10
C ALA A 250 2.73 15.36 10.59
N ALA A 251 1.62 15.82 10.00
CA ALA A 251 1.55 16.12 8.57
C ALA A 251 2.58 17.21 8.15
N GLU A 252 2.83 18.22 9.00
CA GLU A 252 3.85 19.25 8.75
C GLU A 252 5.29 18.73 8.71
N ARG A 253 5.56 17.58 9.36
CA ARG A 253 6.88 16.92 9.40
C ARG A 253 7.07 15.87 8.33
N ALA A 254 5.97 15.39 7.75
CA ALA A 254 6.00 14.29 6.81
C ALA A 254 6.57 14.71 5.45
N VAL A 255 7.22 13.78 4.78
CA VAL A 255 7.75 13.95 3.42
C VAL A 255 7.15 12.91 2.48
N ASN A 256 7.12 13.22 1.17
CA ASN A 256 6.63 12.27 0.18
C ASN A 256 7.63 11.12 -0.04
N LEU A 257 7.13 9.92 -0.22
CA LEU A 257 7.96 8.75 -0.52
C LEU A 257 8.80 8.96 -1.79
N GLY A 258 8.21 9.55 -2.84
CA GLY A 258 8.93 9.87 -4.07
C GLY A 258 10.14 10.80 -3.86
N ASP A 259 10.04 11.76 -2.93
CA ASP A 259 11.16 12.65 -2.59
C ASP A 259 12.29 11.90 -1.88
N VAL A 260 11.96 10.91 -1.06
CA VAL A 260 12.97 10.03 -0.44
C VAL A 260 13.65 9.16 -1.49
N LEU A 261 12.88 8.54 -2.38
CA LEU A 261 13.40 7.65 -3.44
C LEU A 261 14.31 8.38 -4.43
N THR A 262 14.03 9.66 -4.70
CA THR A 262 14.85 10.50 -5.61
C THR A 262 15.96 11.26 -4.90
N GLY A 263 16.08 11.11 -3.57
CA GLY A 263 17.12 11.79 -2.78
C GLY A 263 16.86 13.28 -2.52
N ARG A 264 15.64 13.77 -2.81
CA ARG A 264 15.22 15.15 -2.47
C ARG A 264 14.95 15.33 -0.98
N SER A 265 14.51 14.25 -0.33
CA SER A 265 14.36 14.17 1.12
C SER A 265 15.26 13.08 1.68
N THR A 266 15.76 13.32 2.89
CA THR A 266 16.61 12.33 3.57
C THR A 266 15.76 11.17 4.08
N GLY A 267 16.13 9.94 3.72
CA GLY A 267 15.58 8.71 4.25
C GLY A 267 16.23 8.31 5.58
N ARG A 268 16.25 7.02 5.89
CA ARG A 268 16.88 6.48 7.11
C ARG A 268 18.40 6.78 7.12
N THR A 269 18.89 7.27 8.25
CA THR A 269 20.33 7.60 8.47
C THR A 269 20.94 6.83 9.66
N SER A 270 20.13 6.14 10.46
CA SER A 270 20.58 5.35 11.61
C SER A 270 19.69 4.10 11.76
N ASP A 271 20.30 3.01 12.23
CA ASP A 271 19.60 1.75 12.50
C ASP A 271 18.64 1.86 13.71
N GLU A 272 18.81 2.87 14.56
CA GLU A 272 17.97 3.10 15.73
C GLU A 272 16.68 3.89 15.41
N GLN A 273 16.63 4.58 14.26
CA GLN A 273 15.47 5.40 13.92
C GLN A 273 14.21 4.56 13.77
N VAL A 274 13.12 5.00 14.39
CA VAL A 274 11.76 4.52 14.12
C VAL A 274 11.21 5.31 12.95
N SER A 275 10.72 4.59 11.92
CA SER A 275 10.15 5.21 10.73
C SER A 275 8.73 4.74 10.50
N VAL A 276 7.89 5.63 10.00
CA VAL A 276 6.49 5.37 9.64
C VAL A 276 6.26 5.77 8.20
N SER A 277 5.57 4.92 7.45
CA SER A 277 5.03 5.26 6.13
C SER A 277 3.51 5.11 6.11
N ASP A 278 2.82 6.18 5.69
CA ASP A 278 1.37 6.29 5.58
C ASP A 278 0.95 6.17 4.12
N HIS A 279 0.14 5.17 3.79
CA HIS A 279 -0.24 4.83 2.42
C HIS A 279 -1.76 4.87 2.22
N CYS A 280 -2.21 5.79 1.39
CA CYS A 280 -3.62 5.93 0.99
C CYS A 280 -3.93 5.30 -0.37
N GLY A 281 -2.88 4.93 -1.13
CA GLY A 281 -2.99 4.34 -2.46
C GLY A 281 -3.32 5.37 -3.55
N LEU A 282 -2.40 5.56 -4.48
CA LEU A 282 -2.45 6.58 -5.52
C LEU A 282 -2.79 5.99 -6.89
N GLY A 283 -3.44 6.78 -7.73
CA GLY A 283 -3.76 6.41 -9.11
C GLY A 283 -2.53 6.11 -9.99
N ILE A 284 -1.36 6.65 -9.63
CA ILE A 284 -0.09 6.35 -10.30
C ILE A 284 0.28 4.88 -10.20
N GLN A 285 -0.02 4.23 -9.07
CA GLN A 285 0.25 2.81 -8.85
C GLN A 285 -0.64 1.95 -9.77
N ASP A 286 -1.92 2.31 -9.89
CA ASP A 286 -2.87 1.61 -10.77
C ASP A 286 -2.48 1.79 -12.25
N ALA A 287 -2.02 3.00 -12.66
CA ALA A 287 -1.53 3.27 -14.00
C ALA A 287 -0.21 2.52 -14.31
N ALA A 288 0.71 2.42 -13.33
CA ALA A 288 1.95 1.66 -13.47
C ALA A 288 1.66 0.17 -13.70
N MET A 289 0.73 -0.41 -12.96
CA MET A 289 0.32 -1.80 -13.17
C MET A 289 -0.32 -2.01 -14.53
N ALA A 290 -1.19 -1.08 -14.97
CA ALA A 290 -1.80 -1.14 -16.30
C ALA A 290 -0.74 -1.10 -17.41
N GLN A 291 0.23 -0.20 -17.30
CA GLN A 291 1.33 -0.11 -18.26
C GLN A 291 2.17 -1.38 -18.29
N LEU A 292 2.50 -1.95 -17.12
CA LEU A 292 3.23 -3.22 -17.00
C LEU A 292 2.48 -4.37 -17.70
N VAL A 293 1.18 -4.50 -17.47
CA VAL A 293 0.34 -5.52 -18.14
C VAL A 293 0.30 -5.32 -19.65
N MET A 294 0.17 -4.07 -20.12
CA MET A 294 0.05 -3.76 -21.54
C MET A 294 1.35 -3.98 -22.32
N THR A 295 2.51 -3.79 -21.68
CA THR A 295 3.84 -4.00 -22.28
C THR A 295 4.33 -5.45 -22.18
N GLY A 296 3.58 -6.33 -21.52
CA GLY A 296 3.89 -7.77 -21.41
C GLY A 296 4.85 -8.14 -20.28
N GLY A 297 5.04 -7.25 -19.30
CA GLY A 297 5.78 -7.57 -18.07
C GLY A 297 7.29 -7.77 -18.25
N THR A 298 7.86 -7.42 -19.38
CA THR A 298 9.32 -7.47 -19.61
C THR A 298 9.98 -6.18 -19.14
N SER A 299 10.59 -6.24 -18.00
CA SER A 299 11.69 -5.34 -17.61
C SER A 299 12.88 -6.19 -17.22
#